data_1f9bfa1e24812d84d8ab52dacb00e513
#
_entry.id   1f9bfa1e24812d84d8ab52dacb00e513
#
_cell.length_a   1.000
_cell.length_b   1.000
_cell.length_c   1.000
_cell.angle_alpha   90.00
_cell.angle_beta   90.00
_cell.angle_gamma   90.00
#
_symmetry.space_group_name_H-M   'P 1'
#
loop_
_entity.id
_entity.type
_entity.pdbx_description
1 polymer ?
#
loop_
_entity_poly.entity_id
_entity_poly.type
_entity_poly.pdbx_seq_one_letter_code
_entity_poly.pdbx_strand_id
1 'polypeptide(L)'
;MMAVQVYGCNHIVIEVTDAKKAVKFYSDVFGLTMLRGGEGAAWCKLGEHQFMAIFEVDTLQPDRTKHFGLMVRDEKQIKEVRKKLINKYKLRMAPGFRCDFRDPWGNRIQVDDLSDESLVWLLPYQEVQKAGITFGR
;
A
#
# COMPACT_ATOMS: atom_id res chain seq x y z
N MET A 1 15.04 -23.89 23.01
CA MET A 1 14.03 -22.88 22.70
C MET A 1 14.41 -22.21 21.40
N MET A 2 13.54 -22.25 20.41
CA MET A 2 13.78 -21.56 19.15
C MET A 2 13.57 -20.06 19.30
N ALA A 3 14.47 -19.24 18.77
CA ALA A 3 14.25 -17.81 18.68
C ALA A 3 13.07 -17.52 17.74
N VAL A 4 12.27 -16.54 18.09
CA VAL A 4 11.19 -16.07 17.21
C VAL A 4 11.82 -15.35 16.02
N GLN A 5 11.33 -15.65 14.81
CA GLN A 5 11.76 -14.99 13.59
C GLN A 5 10.55 -14.40 12.90
N VAL A 6 10.62 -13.10 12.61
CA VAL A 6 9.57 -12.38 11.89
C VAL A 6 9.94 -12.33 10.42
N TYR A 7 9.00 -12.69 9.54
CA TYR A 7 9.21 -12.71 8.09
C TYR A 7 8.61 -11.49 7.37
N GLY A 8 7.98 -10.60 8.09
CA GLY A 8 7.41 -9.38 7.52
C GLY A 8 6.04 -9.06 8.09
N CYS A 9 5.34 -8.15 7.44
CA CYS A 9 3.97 -7.80 7.77
C CYS A 9 3.00 -8.54 6.86
N ASN A 10 1.85 -8.96 7.37
CA ASN A 10 0.82 -9.55 6.52
C ASN A 10 -0.30 -8.57 6.15
N HIS A 11 -0.46 -7.49 6.89
CA HIS A 11 -1.49 -6.51 6.58
C HIS A 11 -1.18 -5.13 7.16
N ILE A 12 -1.86 -4.16 6.60
CA ILE A 12 -1.92 -2.78 7.10
C ILE A 12 -3.38 -2.39 7.23
N VAL A 13 -3.64 -1.39 8.05
CA VAL A 13 -4.98 -0.84 8.25
C VAL A 13 -4.96 0.64 7.89
N ILE A 14 -5.95 1.07 7.13
CA ILE A 14 -6.22 2.50 6.90
C ILE A 14 -7.63 2.85 7.35
N GLU A 15 -7.80 4.09 7.76
CA GLU A 15 -9.10 4.64 8.13
C GLU A 15 -9.58 5.61 7.05
N VAL A 16 -10.85 5.51 6.71
CA VAL A 16 -11.48 6.32 5.69
C VAL A 16 -12.89 6.72 6.16
N THR A 17 -13.48 7.70 5.52
CA THR A 17 -14.88 8.07 5.84
C THR A 17 -15.90 7.41 4.92
N ASP A 18 -15.46 6.77 3.84
CA ASP A 18 -16.33 6.05 2.90
C ASP A 18 -15.57 4.86 2.32
N ALA A 19 -15.89 3.67 2.82
CA ALA A 19 -15.19 2.45 2.43
C ALA A 19 -15.39 2.09 0.96
N LYS A 20 -16.57 2.33 0.39
CA LYS A 20 -16.85 2.05 -1.03
C LYS A 20 -16.02 2.93 -1.96
N LYS A 21 -15.94 4.22 -1.65
CA LYS A 21 -15.10 5.16 -2.41
C LYS A 21 -13.62 4.82 -2.27
N ALA A 22 -13.19 4.36 -1.09
CA ALA A 22 -11.82 3.95 -0.87
C ALA A 22 -11.46 2.72 -1.71
N VAL A 23 -12.30 1.70 -1.74
CA VAL A 23 -12.09 0.52 -2.59
C VAL A 23 -11.96 0.93 -4.06
N LYS A 24 -12.83 1.81 -4.53
CA LYS A 24 -12.77 2.32 -5.91
C LYS A 24 -11.46 3.05 -6.18
N PHE A 25 -11.05 3.92 -5.27
CA PHE A 25 -9.78 4.65 -5.39
C PHE A 25 -8.58 3.69 -5.48
N TYR A 26 -8.45 2.78 -4.54
CA TYR A 26 -7.31 1.85 -4.49
C TYR A 26 -7.32 0.84 -5.63
N SER A 27 -8.49 0.42 -6.10
CA SER A 27 -8.61 -0.43 -7.28
C SER A 27 -8.21 0.30 -8.56
N ASP A 28 -8.62 1.56 -8.70
CA ASP A 28 -8.32 2.35 -9.89
C ASP A 28 -6.84 2.76 -9.96
N VAL A 29 -6.29 3.27 -8.88
CA VAL A 29 -4.91 3.80 -8.86
C VAL A 29 -3.88 2.68 -8.81
N PHE A 30 -4.08 1.69 -7.96
CA PHE A 30 -3.09 0.66 -7.66
C PHE A 30 -3.49 -0.75 -8.12
N GLY A 31 -4.66 -0.91 -8.70
CA GLY A 31 -5.11 -2.21 -9.17
C GLY A 31 -5.41 -3.20 -8.05
N LEU A 32 -5.71 -2.72 -6.85
CA LEU A 32 -6.02 -3.62 -5.74
C LEU A 32 -7.34 -4.34 -5.97
N THR A 33 -7.37 -5.63 -5.65
CA THR A 33 -8.57 -6.46 -5.76
C THR A 33 -9.18 -6.64 -4.38
N MET A 34 -10.48 -6.42 -4.27
CA MET A 34 -11.18 -6.67 -3.02
C MET A 34 -11.29 -8.18 -2.76
N LEU A 35 -10.79 -8.62 -1.59
CA LEU A 35 -10.88 -10.00 -1.15
C LEU A 35 -12.18 -10.28 -0.40
N ARG A 36 -12.60 -9.32 0.39
CA ARG A 36 -13.78 -9.40 1.24
C ARG A 36 -14.31 -8.00 1.47
N GLY A 37 -15.63 -7.86 1.50
CA GLY A 37 -16.30 -6.62 1.85
C GLY A 37 -17.33 -6.85 2.93
N GLY A 38 -17.66 -5.80 3.66
CA GLY A 38 -18.69 -5.78 4.67
C GLY A 38 -19.22 -4.37 4.83
N GLU A 39 -20.14 -4.19 5.77
CA GLU A 39 -20.64 -2.86 6.09
C GLU A 39 -19.56 -2.06 6.81
N GLY A 40 -19.15 -0.94 6.22
CA GLY A 40 -18.12 -0.08 6.79
C GLY A 40 -16.70 -0.63 6.80
N ALA A 41 -16.43 -1.72 6.07
CA ALA A 41 -15.11 -2.32 6.01
C ALA A 41 -14.87 -3.05 4.69
N ALA A 42 -13.60 -3.12 4.29
CA ALA A 42 -13.17 -3.89 3.13
C ALA A 42 -11.74 -4.40 3.33
N TRP A 43 -11.43 -5.52 2.69
CA TRP A 43 -10.11 -6.11 2.70
C TRP A 43 -9.66 -6.29 1.26
N CYS A 44 -8.59 -5.59 0.88
CA CYS A 44 -8.04 -5.62 -0.47
C CYS A 44 -6.72 -6.37 -0.50
N LYS A 45 -6.52 -7.15 -1.54
CA LYS A 45 -5.24 -7.84 -1.75
C LYS A 45 -4.14 -6.82 -2.03
N LEU A 46 -3.03 -6.97 -1.31
CA LEU A 46 -1.85 -6.13 -1.43
C LEU A 46 -0.65 -7.03 -1.72
N GLY A 47 -0.27 -7.16 -2.98
CA GLY A 47 0.76 -8.10 -3.37
C GLY A 47 0.29 -9.56 -3.25
N GLU A 48 1.20 -10.46 -2.92
CA GLU A 48 0.90 -11.91 -2.91
C GLU A 48 0.50 -12.44 -1.52
N HIS A 49 0.95 -11.80 -0.43
CA HIS A 49 0.70 -12.32 0.92
C HIS A 49 0.12 -11.31 1.86
N GLN A 50 -0.12 -10.11 1.39
CA GLN A 50 -0.53 -9.02 2.25
C GLN A 50 -1.91 -8.55 1.85
N PHE A 51 -2.59 -7.95 2.79
CA PHE A 51 -3.84 -7.26 2.50
C PHE A 51 -3.88 -5.91 3.21
N MET A 52 -4.68 -5.03 2.66
CA MET A 52 -5.01 -3.76 3.27
C MET A 52 -6.44 -3.81 3.79
N ALA A 53 -6.60 -3.62 5.09
CA ALA A 53 -7.91 -3.47 5.70
C ALA A 53 -8.31 -2.00 5.67
N ILE A 54 -9.49 -1.72 5.17
CA ILE A 54 -10.07 -0.39 5.06
C ILE A 54 -11.23 -0.33 6.04
N PHE A 55 -11.14 0.53 7.04
CA PHE A 55 -12.21 0.70 8.02
C PHE A 55 -12.82 2.10 7.92
N GLU A 56 -14.15 2.12 7.86
CA GLU A 56 -14.90 3.36 7.86
C GLU A 56 -14.99 3.91 9.28
N VAL A 57 -14.67 5.17 9.43
CA VAL A 57 -14.74 5.91 10.69
C VAL A 57 -15.51 7.19 10.48
N ASP A 58 -16.14 7.69 11.54
CA ASP A 58 -16.90 8.94 11.45
C ASP A 58 -15.98 10.17 11.36
N THR A 59 -14.86 10.14 12.09
CA THR A 59 -13.91 11.25 12.14
C THR A 59 -12.48 10.74 11.92
N LEU A 60 -11.81 11.32 10.92
CA LEU A 60 -10.40 11.02 10.65
C LEU A 60 -9.51 11.70 11.68
N GLN A 61 -8.55 10.94 12.21
CA GLN A 61 -7.53 11.48 13.11
C GLN A 61 -6.30 11.86 12.29
N PRO A 62 -5.90 13.15 12.27
CA PRO A 62 -4.71 13.54 11.53
C PRO A 62 -3.47 12.89 12.16
N ASP A 63 -2.72 12.19 11.35
CA ASP A 63 -1.45 11.62 11.74
C ASP A 63 -0.37 12.18 10.82
N ARG A 64 0.62 12.83 11.41
CA ARG A 64 1.67 13.50 10.64
C ARG A 64 2.83 12.59 10.27
N THR A 65 3.04 11.50 10.99
CA THR A 65 4.24 10.69 10.86
C THR A 65 3.99 9.29 10.35
N LYS A 66 2.84 8.69 10.65
CA LYS A 66 2.54 7.34 10.18
C LYS A 66 2.33 7.31 8.67
N HIS A 67 2.98 6.36 8.05
CA HIS A 67 2.85 6.11 6.63
C HIS A 67 3.22 4.67 6.34
N PHE A 68 2.92 4.22 5.15
CA PHE A 68 3.38 2.93 4.66
C PHE A 68 3.81 3.07 3.20
N GLY A 69 4.55 2.08 2.73
CA GLY A 69 5.03 2.04 1.37
C GLY A 69 4.32 0.99 0.54
N LEU A 70 4.02 1.33 -0.69
CA LEU A 70 3.58 0.39 -1.72
C LEU A 70 4.70 0.23 -2.73
N MET A 71 4.87 -0.99 -3.22
CA MET A 71 5.88 -1.27 -4.22
C MET A 71 5.25 -1.64 -5.52
N VAL A 72 5.62 -0.93 -6.59
CA VAL A 72 5.20 -1.21 -7.95
C VAL A 72 6.37 -1.77 -8.74
N ARG A 73 6.12 -2.30 -9.92
CA ARG A 73 7.12 -3.02 -10.68
C ARG A 73 8.29 -2.16 -11.15
N ASP A 74 8.00 -0.98 -11.69
CA ASP A 74 9.01 -0.15 -12.36
C ASP A 74 8.63 1.33 -12.36
N GLU A 75 9.53 2.15 -12.84
CA GLU A 75 9.35 3.59 -12.93
C GLU A 75 8.16 3.99 -13.80
N LYS A 76 7.83 3.21 -14.83
CA LYS A 76 6.66 3.48 -15.68
C LYS A 76 5.37 3.40 -14.86
N GLN A 77 5.27 2.43 -13.97
CA GLN A 77 4.13 2.31 -13.07
C GLN A 77 4.06 3.45 -12.05
N ILE A 78 5.20 3.92 -11.54
CA ILE A 78 5.22 5.13 -10.70
C ILE A 78 4.65 6.33 -11.45
N LYS A 79 5.06 6.54 -12.69
CA LYS A 79 4.56 7.63 -13.52
C LYS A 79 3.06 7.52 -13.77
N GLU A 80 2.55 6.31 -14.01
CA GLU A 80 1.11 6.08 -14.20
C GLU A 80 0.32 6.35 -12.91
N VAL A 81 0.82 5.93 -11.76
CA VAL A 81 0.23 6.24 -10.46
C VAL A 81 0.16 7.76 -10.24
N ARG A 82 1.28 8.46 -10.42
CA ARG A 82 1.33 9.92 -10.29
C ARG A 82 0.34 10.62 -11.20
N LYS A 83 0.26 10.18 -12.45
CA LYS A 83 -0.67 10.74 -13.43
C LYS A 83 -2.13 10.65 -12.96
N LYS A 84 -2.55 9.49 -12.48
CA LYS A 84 -3.90 9.29 -11.94
C LYS A 84 -4.15 10.14 -10.70
N LEU A 85 -3.21 10.13 -9.75
CA LEU A 85 -3.34 10.90 -8.53
C LEU A 85 -3.51 12.40 -8.81
N ILE A 86 -2.68 12.95 -9.69
CA ILE A 86 -2.70 14.38 -10.01
C ILE A 86 -3.88 14.75 -10.90
N ASN A 87 -4.08 14.03 -12.01
CA ASN A 87 -5.02 14.43 -13.04
C ASN A 87 -6.47 14.02 -12.73
N LYS A 88 -6.67 12.81 -12.20
CA LYS A 88 -8.01 12.30 -11.91
C LYS A 88 -8.48 12.66 -10.51
N TYR A 89 -7.62 12.45 -9.51
CA TYR A 89 -7.99 12.65 -8.10
C TYR A 89 -7.60 14.01 -7.54
N LYS A 90 -6.86 14.81 -8.31
CA LYS A 90 -6.45 16.19 -7.94
C LYS A 90 -5.67 16.23 -6.62
N LEU A 91 -4.88 15.20 -6.36
CA LEU A 91 -4.07 15.13 -5.16
C LEU A 91 -2.72 15.80 -5.37
N ARG A 92 -2.15 16.29 -4.29
CA ARG A 92 -0.85 16.95 -4.28
C ARG A 92 0.24 15.95 -3.90
N MET A 93 1.32 15.92 -4.70
CA MET A 93 2.49 15.11 -4.36
C MET A 93 3.36 15.83 -3.33
N ALA A 94 3.86 15.11 -2.34
CA ALA A 94 4.84 15.63 -1.41
C ALA A 94 6.20 15.84 -2.10
N PRO A 95 6.98 16.84 -1.69
CA PRO A 95 8.32 17.04 -2.24
C PRO A 95 9.30 15.96 -1.73
N GLY A 96 10.30 15.65 -2.52
CA GLY A 96 11.48 14.89 -2.10
C GLY A 96 11.45 13.39 -2.30
N PHE A 97 10.31 12.76 -2.48
CA PHE A 97 10.20 11.34 -2.75
C PHE A 97 9.62 11.10 -4.15
N ARG A 98 9.91 9.96 -4.77
CA ARG A 98 9.44 9.66 -6.13
C ARG A 98 7.92 9.76 -6.24
N CYS A 99 7.21 9.19 -5.28
CA CYS A 99 5.76 9.28 -5.20
C CYS A 99 5.35 9.19 -3.74
N ASP A 100 5.18 10.33 -3.11
CA ASP A 100 4.75 10.45 -1.72
C ASP A 100 3.51 11.35 -1.71
N PHE A 101 2.41 10.85 -1.18
CA PHE A 101 1.15 11.57 -1.19
C PHE A 101 0.26 11.18 -0.01
N ARG A 102 -0.79 11.96 0.20
CA ARG A 102 -1.88 11.58 1.09
C ARG A 102 -3.09 11.22 0.24
N ASP A 103 -3.72 10.10 0.57
CA ASP A 103 -4.98 9.72 -0.08
C ASP A 103 -6.09 10.74 0.26
N PRO A 104 -7.29 10.63 -0.34
CA PRO A 104 -8.38 11.57 -0.04
C PRO A 104 -8.80 11.62 1.43
N TRP A 105 -8.41 10.64 2.22
CA TRP A 105 -8.74 10.56 3.65
C TRP A 105 -7.56 10.90 4.56
N GLY A 106 -6.44 11.35 3.99
CA GLY A 106 -5.28 11.79 4.75
C GLY A 106 -4.26 10.70 5.08
N ASN A 107 -4.45 9.47 4.65
CA ASN A 107 -3.47 8.41 4.83
C ASN A 107 -2.25 8.70 3.96
N ARG A 108 -1.06 8.71 4.54
CA ARG A 108 0.17 8.96 3.81
C ARG A 108 0.76 7.68 3.26
N ILE A 109 1.07 7.71 1.98
CA ILE A 109 1.57 6.56 1.23
C ILE A 109 2.77 6.98 0.40
N GLN A 110 3.82 6.17 0.47
CA GLN A 110 4.98 6.30 -0.40
C GLN A 110 4.96 5.16 -1.41
N VAL A 111 5.29 5.45 -2.65
CA VAL A 111 5.32 4.43 -3.71
C VAL A 111 6.74 4.34 -4.26
N ASP A 112 7.28 3.14 -4.21
CA ASP A 112 8.61 2.81 -4.70
C ASP A 112 8.50 1.75 -5.79
N ASP A 113 9.57 1.54 -6.53
CA ASP A 113 9.62 0.48 -7.53
C ASP A 113 10.70 -0.54 -7.22
N LEU A 114 10.51 -1.74 -7.78
CA LEU A 114 11.44 -2.85 -7.60
C LEU A 114 12.79 -2.64 -8.29
N SER A 115 12.89 -1.65 -9.18
CA SER A 115 14.13 -1.35 -9.89
C SER A 115 15.06 -0.42 -9.13
N ASP A 116 14.62 0.11 -7.99
CA ASP A 116 15.43 1.01 -7.18
C ASP A 116 16.41 0.20 -6.32
N GLU A 117 17.63 0.08 -6.80
CA GLU A 117 18.68 -0.68 -6.11
C GLU A 117 18.98 -0.17 -4.70
N SER A 118 18.71 1.11 -4.44
CA SER A 118 18.92 1.67 -3.10
C SER A 118 17.97 1.09 -2.06
N LEU A 119 16.86 0.49 -2.50
CA LEU A 119 15.84 -0.10 -1.64
C LEU A 119 15.87 -1.62 -1.61
N VAL A 120 16.73 -2.26 -2.39
CA VAL A 120 16.79 -3.73 -2.47
C VAL A 120 17.05 -4.36 -1.10
N TRP A 121 17.80 -3.71 -0.24
CA TRP A 121 18.08 -4.19 1.11
C TRP A 121 16.83 -4.24 2.01
N LEU A 122 15.79 -3.52 1.64
CA LEU A 122 14.51 -3.52 2.35
C LEU A 122 13.61 -4.72 1.97
N LEU A 123 14.03 -5.51 0.96
CA LEU A 123 13.23 -6.58 0.39
C LEU A 123 13.89 -7.94 0.61
N PRO A 124 13.77 -8.53 1.79
CA PRO A 124 14.46 -9.80 2.09
C PRO A 124 13.75 -11.01 1.48
N TYR A 125 13.32 -10.93 0.22
CA TYR A 125 12.66 -12.05 -0.46
C TYR A 125 13.53 -13.30 -0.48
N GLN A 126 14.84 -13.13 -0.66
CA GLN A 126 15.76 -14.26 -0.68
C GLN A 126 15.81 -15.00 0.67
N GLU A 127 15.76 -14.27 1.77
CA GLU A 127 15.75 -14.87 3.10
C GLU A 127 14.46 -15.63 3.38
N VAL A 128 13.32 -15.07 2.95
CA VAL A 128 12.03 -15.71 3.06
C VAL A 128 11.98 -17.00 2.24
N GLN A 129 12.52 -16.97 1.02
CA GLN A 129 12.63 -18.15 0.17
C GLN A 129 13.55 -19.21 0.76
N LYS A 130 14.68 -18.82 1.35
CA LYS A 130 15.60 -19.74 2.04
C LYS A 130 14.95 -20.45 3.22
N ALA A 131 13.97 -19.79 3.86
CA ALA A 131 13.20 -20.39 4.94
C ALA A 131 12.12 -21.38 4.44
N GLY A 132 12.04 -21.62 3.13
CA GLY A 132 11.10 -22.56 2.54
C GLY A 132 9.71 -21.98 2.27
N ILE A 133 9.54 -20.68 2.43
CA ILE A 133 8.28 -20.01 2.13
C ILE A 133 8.28 -19.64 0.65
N THR A 134 7.35 -20.22 -0.09
CA THR A 134 7.17 -19.90 -1.50
C THR A 134 5.92 -19.07 -1.68
N PHE A 135 6.01 -18.10 -2.57
CA PHE A 135 4.91 -17.24 -2.89
C PHE A 135 4.19 -17.80 -4.12
N GLY A 136 2.92 -18.13 -3.97
CA GLY A 136 2.11 -18.60 -5.08
C GLY A 136 1.95 -17.49 -6.12
N ARG A 137 2.27 -17.80 -7.35
CA ARG A 137 2.00 -16.91 -8.48
C ARG A 137 0.69 -17.26 -9.14
#